data_06a079e97418491689fa3ab845d960c6
#
_entry.id   06a079e97418491689fa3ab845d960c6
#
_cell.length_a   1.000
_cell.length_b   1.000
_cell.length_c   1.000
_cell.angle_alpha   90.00
_cell.angle_beta   90.00
_cell.angle_gamma   90.00
#
_symmetry.space_group_name_H-M   'P 1'
#
loop_
_entity.id
_entity.type
_entity.pdbx_description
1 polymer ?
#
loop_
_entity_poly.entity_id
_entity_poly.type
_entity_poly.pdbx_seq_one_letter_code
_entity_poly.pdbx_strand_id
1 'polypeptide(L)'
;SNYFSSQEYQDEIQSKSKGQIKSYDILSKTQMSDSSLWVVRVSATIAKYKVSKSAKRKRIAVLPFQARGDCCMMMGTQTNPTFAAQELSRGLSNSLVQSRKFTVLDRDYIQERSSEKEMLTGDVPSQELAKLGQELFSDYILVGTITTAQTKEVVRSMRTNNMTFQE
;
A
#
# COMPACT_ATOMS: atom_id res chain seq x y z
N SER A 1 -38.38 12.48 -33.45
CA SER A 1 -37.15 11.73 -33.72
C SER A 1 -36.51 11.24 -32.41
N ASN A 2 -36.51 9.94 -32.24
CA ASN A 2 -36.17 9.25 -31.00
C ASN A 2 -34.63 8.95 -30.86
N TYR A 3 -33.81 9.96 -31.03
CA TYR A 3 -32.35 9.74 -30.96
C TYR A 3 -31.79 9.41 -29.55
N PHE A 4 -32.57 9.67 -28.49
CA PHE A 4 -32.07 9.54 -27.12
C PHE A 4 -32.57 8.32 -26.33
N SER A 5 -33.33 7.45 -26.96
CA SER A 5 -33.89 6.26 -26.30
C SER A 5 -33.42 4.94 -26.91
N SER A 6 -32.43 4.96 -27.80
CA SER A 6 -31.91 3.72 -28.36
C SER A 6 -30.97 3.04 -27.36
N GLN A 7 -31.02 1.72 -27.30
CA GLN A 7 -30.13 0.90 -26.51
C GLN A 7 -28.67 1.23 -26.82
N GLU A 8 -28.36 1.49 -28.06
CA GLU A 8 -27.04 1.89 -28.54
C GLU A 8 -26.50 3.14 -27.87
N TYR A 9 -27.34 4.15 -27.60
CA TYR A 9 -26.94 5.37 -26.91
C TYR A 9 -26.71 5.16 -25.43
N GLN A 10 -27.49 4.28 -24.81
CA GLN A 10 -27.28 3.88 -23.42
C GLN A 10 -25.96 3.12 -23.25
N ASP A 11 -25.64 2.22 -24.16
CA ASP A 11 -24.39 1.45 -24.16
C ASP A 11 -23.17 2.37 -24.39
N GLU A 12 -23.30 3.39 -25.25
CA GLU A 12 -22.27 4.39 -25.47
C GLU A 12 -21.99 5.23 -24.20
N ILE A 13 -23.04 5.70 -23.53
CA ILE A 13 -22.89 6.46 -22.27
C ILE A 13 -22.29 5.57 -21.18
N GLN A 14 -22.71 4.33 -21.07
CA GLN A 14 -22.16 3.39 -20.13
C GLN A 14 -20.66 3.15 -20.38
N SER A 15 -20.29 2.97 -21.63
CA SER A 15 -18.90 2.79 -22.06
C SER A 15 -18.05 4.04 -21.78
N LYS A 16 -18.51 5.23 -22.19
CA LYS A 16 -17.82 6.50 -21.98
C LYS A 16 -17.70 6.87 -20.51
N SER A 17 -18.68 6.52 -19.68
CA SER A 17 -18.62 6.72 -18.23
C SER A 17 -17.81 5.65 -17.49
N LYS A 18 -17.19 4.71 -18.21
CA LYS A 18 -16.45 3.56 -17.65
C LYS A 18 -17.30 2.75 -16.66
N GLY A 19 -18.58 2.59 -16.97
CA GLY A 19 -19.52 1.84 -16.16
C GLY A 19 -19.98 2.54 -14.87
N GLN A 20 -19.66 3.82 -14.69
CA GLN A 20 -20.14 4.59 -13.52
C GLN A 20 -21.64 4.88 -13.64
N ILE A 21 -22.13 5.19 -14.84
CA ILE A 21 -23.56 5.34 -15.13
C ILE A 21 -24.10 4.01 -15.62
N LYS A 22 -25.04 3.41 -14.88
CA LYS A 22 -25.66 2.12 -15.24
C LYS A 22 -26.82 2.29 -16.20
N SER A 23 -27.63 3.30 -15.97
CA SER A 23 -28.78 3.65 -16.79
C SER A 23 -29.18 5.11 -16.56
N TYR A 24 -29.93 5.68 -17.46
CA TYR A 24 -30.54 7.00 -17.29
C TYR A 24 -31.91 7.05 -17.93
N ASP A 25 -32.77 7.89 -17.39
CA ASP A 25 -34.11 8.20 -17.92
C ASP A 25 -34.26 9.70 -18.12
N ILE A 26 -34.84 10.12 -19.26
CA ILE A 26 -35.15 11.50 -19.52
C ILE A 26 -36.51 11.82 -18.94
N LEU A 27 -36.53 12.64 -17.89
CA LEU A 27 -37.78 13.02 -17.20
C LEU A 27 -38.57 14.11 -17.92
N SER A 28 -37.87 15.09 -18.51
CA SER A 28 -38.50 16.15 -19.29
C SER A 28 -37.52 16.79 -20.27
N LYS A 29 -38.09 17.33 -21.36
CA LYS A 29 -37.40 18.17 -22.34
C LYS A 29 -38.23 19.43 -22.56
N THR A 30 -37.61 20.60 -22.42
CA THR A 30 -38.29 21.88 -22.63
C THR A 30 -37.39 22.78 -23.46
N GLN A 31 -37.88 23.28 -24.55
CA GLN A 31 -37.17 24.29 -25.34
C GLN A 31 -37.41 25.66 -24.69
N MET A 32 -36.40 26.44 -24.52
CA MET A 32 -36.54 27.81 -24.02
C MET A 32 -37.10 28.71 -25.12
N SER A 33 -38.10 29.53 -24.77
CA SER A 33 -38.93 30.28 -25.74
C SER A 33 -38.17 31.25 -26.65
N ASP A 34 -36.99 31.73 -26.20
CA ASP A 34 -36.21 32.75 -26.91
C ASP A 34 -34.83 32.26 -27.40
N SER A 35 -34.58 30.97 -27.36
CA SER A 35 -33.28 30.43 -27.73
C SER A 35 -33.39 29.04 -28.37
N SER A 36 -32.38 28.65 -29.13
CA SER A 36 -32.22 27.25 -29.60
C SER A 36 -31.81 26.28 -28.47
N LEU A 37 -31.80 26.74 -27.23
CA LEU A 37 -31.37 25.94 -26.06
C LEU A 37 -32.52 25.01 -25.58
N TRP A 38 -32.13 23.80 -25.23
CA TRP A 38 -33.02 22.82 -24.63
C TRP A 38 -32.58 22.57 -23.16
N VAL A 39 -33.57 22.57 -22.28
CA VAL A 39 -33.39 22.12 -20.89
C VAL A 39 -33.86 20.67 -20.80
N VAL A 40 -32.96 19.78 -20.46
CA VAL A 40 -33.24 18.36 -20.31
C VAL A 40 -33.03 17.97 -18.84
N ARG A 41 -34.07 17.40 -18.23
CA ARG A 41 -33.95 16.83 -16.87
C ARG A 41 -33.79 15.33 -17.00
N VAL A 42 -32.73 14.80 -16.35
CA VAL A 42 -32.35 13.40 -16.44
C VAL A 42 -32.26 12.79 -15.04
N SER A 43 -32.77 11.56 -14.88
CA SER A 43 -32.49 10.72 -13.72
C SER A 43 -31.44 9.68 -14.11
N ALA A 44 -30.38 9.53 -13.35
CA ALA A 44 -29.34 8.56 -13.64
C ALA A 44 -29.11 7.61 -12.45
N THR A 45 -28.99 6.31 -12.76
CA THR A 45 -28.56 5.31 -11.79
C THR A 45 -27.05 5.15 -11.85
N ILE A 46 -26.38 5.46 -10.75
CA ILE A 46 -24.93 5.46 -10.66
C ILE A 46 -24.45 4.23 -9.87
N ALA A 47 -23.36 3.61 -10.33
CA ALA A 47 -22.72 2.54 -9.60
C ALA A 47 -22.12 3.07 -8.28
N LYS A 48 -22.57 2.52 -7.16
CA LYS A 48 -22.01 2.85 -5.85
C LYS A 48 -20.89 1.89 -5.51
N TYR A 49 -19.66 2.38 -5.50
CA TYR A 49 -18.52 1.60 -5.04
C TYR A 49 -18.45 1.58 -3.52
N LYS A 50 -18.44 0.39 -2.93
CA LYS A 50 -18.10 0.25 -1.52
C LYS A 50 -16.59 0.39 -1.39
N VAL A 51 -16.15 1.38 -0.64
CA VAL A 51 -14.74 1.49 -0.25
C VAL A 51 -14.36 0.24 0.54
N SER A 52 -13.31 -0.47 0.10
CA SER A 52 -12.85 -1.67 0.81
C SER A 52 -12.36 -1.32 2.21
N LYS A 53 -12.47 -2.26 3.16
CA LYS A 53 -11.95 -2.05 4.52
C LYS A 53 -10.44 -1.74 4.51
N SER A 54 -9.70 -2.27 3.54
CA SER A 54 -8.27 -2.02 3.37
C SER A 54 -7.95 -0.58 2.97
N ALA A 55 -8.84 0.12 2.24
CA ALA A 55 -8.63 1.51 1.87
C ALA A 55 -8.69 2.49 3.05
N LYS A 56 -9.20 2.05 4.21
CA LYS A 56 -9.21 2.82 5.47
C LYS A 56 -8.00 2.58 6.36
N ARG A 57 -7.13 1.62 5.99
CA ARG A 57 -5.92 1.34 6.76
C ARG A 57 -4.91 2.45 6.58
N LYS A 58 -4.21 2.75 7.66
CA LYS A 58 -3.06 3.66 7.60
C LYS A 58 -1.96 3.07 6.75
N ARG A 59 -1.36 3.93 5.94
CA ARG A 59 -0.26 3.56 5.03
C ARG A 59 1.06 3.66 5.78
N ILE A 60 1.91 2.65 5.65
CA ILE A 60 3.22 2.62 6.28
C ILE A 60 4.30 2.29 5.25
N ALA A 61 5.34 3.09 5.22
CA ALA A 61 6.57 2.84 4.48
C ALA A 61 7.63 2.28 5.44
N VAL A 62 8.17 1.11 5.14
CA VAL A 62 9.29 0.53 5.88
C VAL A 62 10.56 0.79 5.09
N LEU A 63 11.39 1.72 5.56
CA LEU A 63 12.67 2.01 4.92
C LEU A 63 13.68 0.89 5.21
N PRO A 64 14.69 0.72 4.34
CA PRO A 64 15.77 -0.22 4.62
C PRO A 64 16.42 0.07 5.97
N PHE A 65 16.61 -0.95 6.78
CA PHE A 65 17.28 -0.80 8.06
C PHE A 65 18.77 -0.64 7.85
N GLN A 66 19.38 0.13 8.75
CA GLN A 66 20.82 0.22 8.87
C GLN A 66 21.32 -0.75 9.93
N ALA A 67 22.56 -1.19 9.82
CA ALA A 67 23.20 -2.04 10.81
C ALA A 67 24.60 -1.52 11.10
N ARG A 68 25.00 -1.54 12.38
CA ARG A 68 26.38 -1.26 12.77
C ARG A 68 27.29 -2.38 12.31
N GLY A 69 28.56 -2.05 11.99
CA GLY A 69 29.50 -3.00 11.42
C GLY A 69 29.78 -4.23 12.28
N ASP A 70 29.57 -4.13 13.58
CA ASP A 70 29.79 -5.18 14.57
C ASP A 70 28.52 -5.78 15.16
N CYS A 71 27.36 -5.40 14.60
CA CYS A 71 26.07 -5.69 15.22
C CYS A 71 25.71 -7.16 15.33
N CYS A 72 26.19 -7.98 14.38
CA CYS A 72 25.43 -9.15 14.00
C CYS A 72 26.27 -10.42 14.09
N MET A 73 26.00 -11.24 15.11
CA MET A 73 26.60 -12.56 15.28
C MET A 73 25.56 -13.66 15.14
N MET A 74 25.69 -14.52 14.15
CA MET A 74 24.85 -15.69 13.95
C MET A 74 25.66 -16.96 14.18
N MET A 75 25.22 -17.82 15.09
CA MET A 75 25.90 -19.07 15.44
C MET A 75 27.42 -18.89 15.77
N GLY A 76 27.76 -17.81 16.46
CA GLY A 76 29.15 -17.49 16.81
C GLY A 76 30.00 -16.92 15.68
N THR A 77 29.44 -16.73 14.48
CA THR A 77 30.11 -16.15 13.32
C THR A 77 29.56 -14.76 13.03
N GLN A 78 30.44 -13.82 12.72
CA GLN A 78 30.03 -12.48 12.33
C GLN A 78 29.38 -12.53 10.95
N THR A 79 28.16 -12.03 10.88
CA THR A 79 27.36 -12.00 9.64
C THR A 79 27.43 -10.60 9.02
N ASN A 80 27.34 -10.52 7.71
CA ASN A 80 27.27 -9.25 7.00
C ASN A 80 26.12 -8.38 7.53
N PRO A 81 26.42 -7.18 8.09
CA PRO A 81 25.42 -6.31 8.67
C PRO A 81 24.31 -5.91 7.70
N THR A 82 24.67 -5.65 6.44
CA THR A 82 23.71 -5.27 5.40
C THR A 82 22.70 -6.39 5.13
N PHE A 83 23.17 -7.64 5.08
CA PHE A 83 22.28 -8.79 4.90
C PHE A 83 21.31 -8.94 6.09
N ALA A 84 21.83 -8.84 7.32
CA ALA A 84 20.99 -8.91 8.52
C ALA A 84 19.94 -7.80 8.55
N ALA A 85 20.30 -6.57 8.15
CA ALA A 85 19.39 -5.45 8.07
C ALA A 85 18.28 -5.67 7.03
N GLN A 86 18.62 -6.21 5.86
CA GLN A 86 17.65 -6.52 4.83
C GLN A 86 16.66 -7.60 5.27
N GLU A 87 17.15 -8.69 5.90
CA GLU A 87 16.29 -9.78 6.36
C GLU A 87 15.34 -9.33 7.47
N LEU A 88 15.79 -8.53 8.41
CA LEU A 88 14.94 -8.00 9.48
C LEU A 88 13.90 -7.02 8.93
N SER A 89 14.28 -6.13 8.03
CA SER A 89 13.36 -5.20 7.38
C SER A 89 12.28 -5.95 6.60
N ARG A 90 12.65 -7.01 5.86
CA ARG A 90 11.73 -7.86 5.12
C ARG A 90 10.79 -8.63 6.04
N GLY A 91 11.32 -9.25 7.09
CA GLY A 91 10.53 -9.97 8.08
C GLY A 91 9.49 -9.08 8.78
N LEU A 92 9.90 -7.85 9.13
CA LEU A 92 8.99 -6.88 9.72
C LEU A 92 7.89 -6.43 8.74
N SER A 93 8.24 -6.14 7.50
CA SER A 93 7.27 -5.80 6.45
C SER A 93 6.23 -6.90 6.28
N ASN A 94 6.67 -8.17 6.22
CA ASN A 94 5.77 -9.31 6.14
C ASN A 94 4.84 -9.41 7.36
N SER A 95 5.36 -9.20 8.56
CA SER A 95 4.57 -9.22 9.79
C SER A 95 3.52 -8.09 9.81
N LEU A 96 3.87 -6.91 9.33
CA LEU A 96 2.95 -5.78 9.19
C LEU A 96 1.83 -6.08 8.18
N VAL A 97 2.16 -6.69 7.04
CA VAL A 97 1.17 -7.15 6.05
C VAL A 97 0.21 -8.17 6.67
N GLN A 98 0.75 -9.18 7.35
CA GLN A 98 -0.05 -10.25 7.98
C GLN A 98 -0.94 -9.72 9.09
N SER A 99 -0.53 -8.66 9.80
CA SER A 99 -1.34 -8.03 10.85
C SER A 99 -2.65 -7.46 10.35
N ARG A 100 -2.75 -7.15 9.05
CA ARG A 100 -3.89 -6.49 8.39
C ARG A 100 -4.29 -5.14 8.99
N LYS A 101 -3.45 -4.55 9.82
CA LYS A 101 -3.69 -3.23 10.46
C LYS A 101 -3.24 -2.07 9.57
N PHE A 102 -2.24 -2.32 8.72
CA PHE A 102 -1.64 -1.32 7.84
C PHE A 102 -1.76 -1.72 6.37
N THR A 103 -1.67 -0.73 5.51
CA THR A 103 -1.33 -0.90 4.10
C THR A 103 0.17 -0.63 3.98
N VAL A 104 0.95 -1.70 3.84
CA VAL A 104 2.41 -1.61 3.71
C VAL A 104 2.74 -1.23 2.27
N LEU A 105 3.53 -0.17 2.09
CA LEU A 105 3.94 0.28 0.76
C LEU A 105 4.93 -0.70 0.15
N ASP A 106 4.85 -0.84 -1.18
CA ASP A 106 5.76 -1.68 -1.94
C ASP A 106 7.20 -1.19 -1.80
N ARG A 107 8.12 -2.13 -1.64
CA ARG A 107 9.53 -1.84 -1.41
C ARG A 107 10.20 -1.23 -2.65
N ASP A 108 9.87 -1.74 -3.82
CA ASP A 108 10.43 -1.24 -5.08
C ASP A 108 9.98 0.20 -5.32
N TYR A 109 8.72 0.50 -5.04
CA TYR A 109 8.18 1.86 -5.07
C TYR A 109 8.91 2.80 -4.11
N ILE A 110 9.18 2.35 -2.89
CA ILE A 110 9.93 3.14 -1.89
C ILE A 110 11.37 3.37 -2.39
N GLN A 111 12.01 2.34 -2.89
CA GLN A 111 13.40 2.39 -3.35
C GLN A 111 13.55 3.30 -4.56
N GLU A 112 12.65 3.24 -5.53
CA GLU A 112 12.65 4.12 -6.70
C GLU A 112 12.54 5.60 -6.30
N ARG A 113 11.68 5.91 -5.33
CA ARG A 113 11.48 7.27 -4.83
C ARG A 113 12.57 7.77 -3.89
N SER A 114 13.19 6.88 -3.13
CA SER A 114 14.23 7.23 -2.17
C SER A 114 15.64 7.23 -2.76
N SER A 115 15.87 6.56 -3.89
CA SER A 115 17.19 6.52 -4.56
C SER A 115 17.62 7.87 -5.14
N GLU A 116 16.68 8.76 -5.43
CA GLU A 116 16.99 10.13 -5.85
C GLU A 116 17.53 11.02 -4.71
N LYS A 117 17.43 10.56 -3.47
CA LYS A 117 17.91 11.28 -2.29
C LYS A 117 18.83 10.35 -1.50
N GLU A 118 20.03 10.81 -1.18
CA GLU A 118 21.03 10.17 -0.32
C GLU A 118 20.51 9.81 1.11
N MET A 119 19.20 9.61 1.24
CA MET A 119 18.49 9.41 2.50
C MET A 119 18.69 8.04 3.15
N LEU A 120 19.46 7.15 2.51
CA LEU A 120 19.60 5.76 2.99
C LEU A 120 20.86 5.52 3.83
N THR A 121 21.67 6.53 4.06
CA THR A 121 22.98 6.35 4.68
C THR A 121 23.26 7.33 5.84
N GLY A 122 22.39 7.42 6.85
CA GLY A 122 22.69 8.26 8.01
C GLY A 122 21.48 8.62 8.86
N ASP A 123 21.72 9.40 9.91
CA ASP A 123 20.67 10.03 10.70
C ASP A 123 19.90 11.05 9.84
N VAL A 124 18.83 10.58 9.23
CA VAL A 124 17.97 11.44 8.40
C VAL A 124 17.17 12.36 9.33
N PRO A 125 17.25 13.68 9.16
CA PRO A 125 16.46 14.61 9.95
C PRO A 125 14.97 14.35 9.82
N SER A 126 14.24 14.52 10.92
CA SER A 126 12.79 14.26 10.94
C SER A 126 12.00 15.05 9.89
N GLN A 127 12.48 16.25 9.53
CA GLN A 127 11.88 17.07 8.46
C GLN A 127 12.02 16.41 7.08
N GLU A 128 13.13 15.78 6.78
CA GLU A 128 13.36 15.06 5.52
C GLU A 128 12.51 13.78 5.46
N LEU A 129 12.39 13.07 6.58
CA LEU A 129 11.47 11.93 6.70
C LEU A 129 10.01 12.36 6.50
N ALA A 130 9.62 13.51 7.02
CA ALA A 130 8.27 14.03 6.81
C ALA A 130 8.00 14.37 5.34
N LYS A 131 8.96 14.97 4.63
CA LYS A 131 8.85 15.20 3.18
C LYS A 131 8.73 13.91 2.40
N LEU A 132 9.57 12.92 2.71
CA LEU A 132 9.50 11.60 2.09
C LEU A 132 8.13 10.95 2.35
N GLY A 133 7.59 11.08 3.55
CA GLY A 133 6.25 10.60 3.89
C GLY A 133 5.16 11.21 3.02
N GLN A 134 5.24 12.51 2.76
CA GLN A 134 4.31 13.19 1.85
C GLN A 134 4.47 12.71 0.40
N GLU A 135 5.69 12.58 -0.10
CA GLU A 135 5.99 12.08 -1.45
C GLU A 135 5.50 10.65 -1.67
N LEU A 136 5.61 9.80 -0.65
CA LEU A 136 5.12 8.42 -0.67
C LEU A 136 3.62 8.28 -0.37
N PHE A 137 2.95 9.37 0.00
CA PHE A 137 1.58 9.33 0.50
C PHE A 137 1.41 8.33 1.65
N SER A 138 2.40 8.26 2.56
CA SER A 138 2.38 7.40 3.73
C SER A 138 1.98 8.16 5.00
N ASP A 139 1.19 7.52 5.86
CA ASP A 139 0.84 8.06 7.18
C ASP A 139 2.00 7.88 8.18
N TYR A 140 2.79 6.81 7.99
CA TYR A 140 3.92 6.46 8.85
C TYR A 140 5.13 6.05 8.03
N ILE A 141 6.30 6.46 8.49
CA ILE A 141 7.58 5.96 8.02
C ILE A 141 8.25 5.24 9.18
N LEU A 142 8.64 4.00 8.94
CA LEU A 142 9.41 3.20 9.88
C LEU A 142 10.87 3.19 9.43
N VAL A 143 11.75 3.67 10.30
CA VAL A 143 13.19 3.61 10.17
C VAL A 143 13.76 2.77 11.30
N GLY A 144 14.85 2.07 11.07
CA GLY A 144 15.46 1.22 12.09
C GLY A 144 16.97 1.12 11.93
N THR A 145 17.67 1.07 13.07
CA THR A 145 19.09 0.78 13.13
C THR A 145 19.31 -0.43 14.03
N ILE A 146 20.00 -1.45 13.51
CA ILE A 146 20.36 -2.64 14.26
C ILE A 146 21.67 -2.35 15.00
N THR A 147 21.60 -2.30 16.30
CA THR A 147 22.78 -2.13 17.17
C THR A 147 23.37 -3.45 17.58
N THR A 148 22.53 -4.46 17.81
CA THR A 148 22.95 -5.80 18.22
C THR A 148 21.94 -6.82 17.74
N ALA A 149 22.40 -7.89 17.13
CA ALA A 149 21.61 -9.05 16.77
C ALA A 149 22.43 -10.32 17.02
N GLN A 150 21.86 -11.25 17.79
CA GLN A 150 22.51 -12.52 18.12
C GLN A 150 21.50 -13.65 17.96
N THR A 151 21.93 -14.75 17.38
CA THR A 151 21.14 -15.99 17.41
C THR A 151 21.51 -16.78 18.65
N LYS A 152 20.50 -17.21 19.39
CA LYS A 152 20.66 -18.13 20.52
C LYS A 152 20.08 -19.48 20.11
N GLU A 153 20.91 -20.50 20.22
CA GLU A 153 20.44 -21.87 20.03
C GLU A 153 19.54 -22.24 21.21
N VAL A 154 18.32 -22.66 20.91
CA VAL A 154 17.37 -23.16 21.92
C VAL A 154 17.23 -24.66 21.70
N VAL A 155 17.93 -25.43 22.48
CA VAL A 155 17.78 -26.89 22.49
C VAL A 155 16.48 -27.24 23.23
N ARG A 156 15.48 -27.71 22.49
CA ARG A 156 14.25 -28.25 23.06
C ARG A 156 14.34 -29.78 23.07
N SER A 157 14.41 -30.38 24.23
CA SER A 157 14.33 -31.82 24.37
C SER A 157 12.88 -32.26 24.56
N MET A 158 12.35 -33.04 23.62
CA MET A 158 11.08 -33.74 23.79
C MET A 158 11.34 -35.17 24.25
N ARG A 159 10.75 -35.56 25.37
CA ARG A 159 10.70 -36.98 25.79
C ARG A 159 9.41 -37.59 25.30
N THR A 160 9.48 -38.45 24.31
CA THR A 160 8.36 -39.26 23.85
C THR A 160 8.83 -40.72 23.87
N ASN A 161 8.16 -41.55 24.65
CA ASN A 161 8.41 -43.00 24.70
C ASN A 161 9.89 -43.40 24.90
N ASN A 162 10.57 -42.82 25.89
CA ASN A 162 11.98 -43.05 26.20
C ASN A 162 12.99 -42.68 25.09
N MET A 163 12.57 -41.98 24.04
CA MET A 163 13.49 -41.39 23.06
C MET A 163 13.60 -39.88 23.28
N THR A 164 14.82 -39.40 23.27
CA THR A 164 15.12 -37.94 23.33
C THR A 164 15.51 -37.49 21.93
N PHE A 165 14.74 -36.57 21.37
CA PHE A 165 15.08 -35.91 20.11
C PHE A 165 15.63 -34.53 20.43
N GLN A 166 16.70 -34.13 19.77
CA GLN A 166 17.24 -32.76 19.78
C GLN A 166 16.83 -32.09 18.46
N GLU A 167 16.17 -30.95 18.56
CA GLU A 167 15.93 -30.04 17.45
C GLU A 167 16.88 -28.85 17.49
#